data_2ba29b049cebd8a3a761cafd7aa1278c
#
_entry.id   2ba29b049cebd8a3a761cafd7aa1278c
#
_cell.length_a   1.000
_cell.length_b   1.000
_cell.length_c   1.000
_cell.angle_alpha   90.00
_cell.angle_beta   90.00
_cell.angle_gamma   90.00
#
_symmetry.space_group_name_H-M   'P 1'
#
loop_
_entity.id
_entity.type
_entity.pdbx_description
1 polymer ?
#
loop_
_entity_poly.entity_id
_entity_poly.type
_entity_poly.pdbx_seq_one_letter_code
_entity_poly.pdbx_strand_id
1 'polypeptide(L)'
;MQKVQSGQFEVAQVDGKELGVIAQSFSESGWASCSVRLLRTFSWDAKERAFEIVDFKLEERSELIAVCGPYATADAAAFNVDAETDVGFPEREDYDGVLYLVHGEPATANDRYQDAAGWIVLAGKGLNGEDRYVALALEKSNTQLVHMSLEDQQLNISLILPKQIYPIAACGELIDLPQMQIKTGFGDVDVAHAELRSMILQAIPSRARDYSSPLIVDTWGFGTNVNQALVASVANTAKELELEVLTIDKGWEKIVGEWQPGPHFEDGMPGLAEITARSGTRLGLWASLGNADPTSSVALEHPDWIATWRGKTQVVSHRTSSLCMGHGPVIDYLAGQLDNLANNGLTWLLHDFETISRCDSANHDHPQGLGEDWAVRGWYRLLSEFRSKFENVWLENCWNGGRPLDLQMVGHHDTTIGDDFCDVRHNAVAKVGLGQYLPAHWCSSYMSDQNSLTLRSQLAIYAVGGPWILMGDIPNWSAEKLALAKRVMSVYRAWRPMFPTGSVRWASVSGWQADSRWRADQEVLPISFVHESGKELMACVVTQPLEKSEIRWHPAYKGAMTITNEFTGESRDYDESEVAAGIAIATDTADGHLLAAVPKING
;
A
#
# COMPACT_ATOMS: atom_id res chain seq x y z
N MET A 1 -15.55 13.58 -24.04
CA MET A 1 -16.54 12.84 -23.22
C MET A 1 -17.90 13.51 -23.37
N GLN A 2 -18.90 12.83 -23.96
CA GLN A 2 -20.29 13.31 -23.88
C GLN A 2 -20.73 13.20 -22.42
N LYS A 3 -21.29 14.27 -21.87
CA LYS A 3 -21.91 14.24 -20.55
C LYS A 3 -23.09 13.26 -20.57
N VAL A 4 -22.91 12.10 -19.99
CA VAL A 4 -24.01 11.18 -19.72
C VAL A 4 -24.64 11.63 -18.40
N GLN A 5 -25.92 11.95 -18.41
CA GLN A 5 -26.65 12.30 -17.18
C GLN A 5 -26.72 11.08 -16.26
N SER A 6 -26.63 11.30 -14.97
CA SER A 6 -26.71 10.24 -13.95
C SER A 6 -27.95 9.36 -14.18
N GLY A 7 -27.73 8.06 -14.35
CA GLY A 7 -28.81 7.08 -14.51
C GLY A 7 -29.09 6.61 -15.94
N GLN A 8 -28.35 7.07 -16.94
CA GLN A 8 -28.44 6.48 -18.28
C GLN A 8 -27.53 5.27 -18.40
N PHE A 9 -28.10 4.15 -18.83
CA PHE A 9 -27.40 2.92 -19.18
C PHE A 9 -27.24 2.90 -20.69
N GLU A 10 -26.02 2.74 -21.16
CA GLU A 10 -25.75 2.45 -22.56
C GLU A 10 -25.39 0.97 -22.72
N VAL A 11 -25.96 0.35 -23.74
CA VAL A 11 -25.61 -1.04 -24.08
C VAL A 11 -24.41 -0.99 -25.01
N ALA A 12 -23.30 -1.54 -24.57
CA ALA A 12 -22.14 -1.68 -25.41
C ALA A 12 -22.37 -2.79 -26.44
N GLN A 13 -22.09 -2.50 -27.71
CA GLN A 13 -22.14 -3.50 -28.79
C GLN A 13 -20.72 -3.72 -29.30
N VAL A 14 -20.30 -4.98 -29.34
CA VAL A 14 -19.08 -5.41 -30.00
C VAL A 14 -19.45 -6.44 -31.05
N ASP A 15 -19.02 -6.23 -32.28
CA ASP A 15 -19.36 -7.09 -33.44
C ASP A 15 -20.86 -7.35 -33.59
N GLY A 16 -21.68 -6.34 -33.29
CA GLY A 16 -23.13 -6.43 -33.42
C GLY A 16 -23.85 -7.24 -32.35
N LYS A 17 -23.15 -7.63 -31.29
CA LYS A 17 -23.72 -8.32 -30.13
C LYS A 17 -23.73 -7.40 -28.90
N GLU A 18 -24.81 -7.46 -28.14
CA GLU A 18 -24.89 -6.73 -26.87
C GLU A 18 -23.98 -7.39 -25.83
N LEU A 19 -22.99 -6.65 -25.33
CA LEU A 19 -21.98 -7.16 -24.38
C LEU A 19 -22.23 -6.76 -22.93
N GLY A 20 -23.03 -5.77 -22.70
CA GLY A 20 -23.30 -5.35 -21.35
C GLY A 20 -23.94 -3.97 -21.26
N VAL A 21 -24.19 -3.56 -20.04
CA VAL A 21 -24.71 -2.24 -19.73
C VAL A 21 -23.61 -1.42 -19.07
N ILE A 22 -23.22 -0.33 -19.71
CA ILE A 22 -22.26 0.62 -19.15
C ILE A 22 -23.04 1.68 -18.40
N ALA A 23 -22.79 1.82 -17.12
CA ALA A 23 -23.31 2.91 -16.32
C ALA A 23 -22.19 3.91 -16.02
N GLN A 24 -22.42 5.16 -16.37
CA GLN A 24 -21.55 6.26 -16.02
C GLN A 24 -22.30 7.22 -15.09
N SER A 25 -21.67 7.59 -14.00
CA SER A 25 -22.14 8.64 -13.11
C SER A 25 -21.00 9.63 -12.82
N PHE A 26 -21.36 10.90 -12.64
CA PHE A 26 -20.39 11.92 -12.27
C PHE A 26 -20.67 12.39 -10.85
N SER A 27 -19.63 12.45 -10.01
CA SER A 27 -19.72 13.07 -8.70
C SER A 27 -19.69 14.60 -8.82
N GLU A 28 -20.13 15.30 -7.78
CA GLU A 28 -20.04 16.77 -7.70
C GLU A 28 -18.59 17.26 -7.80
N SER A 29 -17.62 16.45 -7.38
CA SER A 29 -16.19 16.71 -7.50
C SER A 29 -15.61 16.49 -8.91
N GLY A 30 -16.44 16.07 -9.88
CA GLY A 30 -16.07 15.89 -11.27
C GLY A 30 -15.44 14.53 -11.60
N TRP A 31 -15.45 13.58 -10.67
CA TRP A 31 -15.04 12.21 -10.96
C TRP A 31 -16.13 11.46 -11.72
N ALA A 32 -15.71 10.76 -12.77
CA ALA A 32 -16.57 9.82 -13.46
C ALA A 32 -16.43 8.43 -12.86
N SER A 33 -17.54 7.84 -12.43
CA SER A 33 -17.59 6.44 -12.02
C SER A 33 -18.10 5.61 -13.19
N CYS A 34 -17.31 4.63 -13.60
CA CYS A 34 -17.66 3.71 -14.69
C CYS A 34 -17.85 2.32 -14.11
N SER A 35 -19.02 1.75 -14.31
CA SER A 35 -19.32 0.36 -13.97
C SER A 35 -19.89 -0.37 -15.16
N VAL A 36 -19.61 -1.67 -15.25
CA VAL A 36 -20.18 -2.53 -16.29
C VAL A 36 -20.93 -3.67 -15.66
N ARG A 37 -22.14 -3.91 -16.17
CA ARG A 37 -22.90 -5.13 -15.91
C ARG A 37 -22.84 -6.02 -17.12
N LEU A 38 -22.25 -7.21 -16.96
CA LEU A 38 -22.28 -8.22 -17.99
C LEU A 38 -23.64 -8.95 -18.00
N LEU A 39 -24.32 -8.87 -19.13
CA LEU A 39 -25.43 -9.78 -19.41
C LEU A 39 -24.85 -11.11 -19.87
N ARG A 40 -25.08 -12.17 -19.11
CA ARG A 40 -24.65 -13.54 -19.41
C ARG A 40 -25.36 -14.15 -20.64
N THR A 41 -25.52 -13.43 -21.74
CA THR A 41 -26.18 -13.92 -22.96
C THR A 41 -25.21 -14.37 -24.03
N PHE A 42 -23.90 -14.29 -23.79
CA PHE A 42 -22.90 -14.46 -24.84
C PHE A 42 -21.99 -15.66 -24.59
N SER A 43 -21.77 -16.44 -25.65
CA SER A 43 -20.61 -17.32 -25.74
C SER A 43 -19.39 -16.46 -26.09
N TRP A 44 -18.53 -16.28 -25.13
CA TRP A 44 -17.28 -15.57 -25.29
C TRP A 44 -16.30 -16.38 -26.16
N ASP A 45 -15.84 -15.85 -27.27
CA ASP A 45 -14.86 -16.53 -28.11
C ASP A 45 -13.52 -16.66 -27.39
N ALA A 46 -12.85 -17.79 -27.59
CA ALA A 46 -11.55 -18.06 -26.99
C ALA A 46 -10.44 -17.05 -27.39
N LYS A 47 -10.66 -16.26 -28.43
CA LYS A 47 -9.73 -15.24 -28.92
C LYS A 47 -9.94 -13.87 -28.27
N GLU A 48 -11.08 -13.61 -27.65
CA GLU A 48 -11.37 -12.34 -27.00
C GLU A 48 -10.83 -12.39 -25.57
N ARG A 49 -9.64 -11.84 -25.35
CA ARG A 49 -8.98 -11.82 -24.03
C ARG A 49 -9.36 -10.61 -23.20
N ALA A 50 -9.96 -9.61 -23.79
CA ALA A 50 -10.23 -8.34 -23.18
C ALA A 50 -11.63 -7.87 -23.47
N PHE A 51 -12.20 -7.17 -22.53
CA PHE A 51 -13.43 -6.44 -22.66
C PHE A 51 -13.12 -4.97 -22.44
N GLU A 52 -13.21 -4.17 -23.49
CA GLU A 52 -12.95 -2.74 -23.40
C GLU A 52 -14.18 -2.06 -22.78
N ILE A 53 -14.04 -1.58 -21.54
CA ILE A 53 -15.15 -0.97 -20.79
C ILE A 53 -15.15 0.54 -20.97
N VAL A 54 -13.99 1.13 -21.10
CA VAL A 54 -13.85 2.58 -21.25
C VAL A 54 -12.85 2.88 -22.34
N ASP A 55 -13.36 3.39 -23.45
CA ASP A 55 -12.53 4.02 -24.46
C ASP A 55 -12.36 5.49 -24.08
N PHE A 56 -11.27 5.78 -23.36
CA PHE A 56 -10.95 7.14 -22.97
C PHE A 56 -9.98 7.74 -23.99
N LYS A 57 -10.51 8.62 -24.85
CA LYS A 57 -9.69 9.35 -25.82
C LYS A 57 -9.43 10.75 -25.31
N LEU A 58 -8.16 11.10 -25.20
CA LEU A 58 -7.79 12.51 -25.16
C LEU A 58 -8.06 13.07 -26.55
N GLU A 59 -9.11 13.90 -26.69
CA GLU A 59 -9.55 14.44 -27.98
C GLU A 59 -8.51 15.33 -28.65
N GLU A 60 -7.48 15.76 -27.92
CA GLU A 60 -6.40 16.60 -28.42
C GLU A 60 -5.07 15.89 -28.28
N ARG A 61 -4.21 16.08 -29.28
CA ARG A 61 -2.82 15.60 -29.22
C ARG A 61 -2.14 16.17 -27.98
N SER A 62 -1.67 15.29 -27.13
CA SER A 62 -0.97 15.62 -25.91
C SER A 62 0.38 14.92 -25.90
N GLU A 63 1.39 15.61 -25.39
CA GLU A 63 2.66 14.99 -25.10
C GLU A 63 2.60 14.44 -23.67
N LEU A 64 2.71 13.13 -23.55
CA LEU A 64 2.77 12.47 -22.24
C LEU A 64 4.14 12.73 -21.62
N ILE A 65 4.19 13.38 -20.46
CA ILE A 65 5.43 13.76 -19.79
C ILE A 65 5.82 12.76 -18.71
N ALA A 66 4.84 12.26 -17.96
CA ALA A 66 5.09 11.34 -16.86
C ALA A 66 3.90 10.43 -16.60
N VAL A 67 4.20 9.20 -16.19
CA VAL A 67 3.25 8.25 -15.62
C VAL A 67 3.66 8.00 -14.18
N CYS A 68 2.77 8.31 -13.24
CA CYS A 68 3.04 8.19 -11.82
C CYS A 68 2.15 7.11 -11.20
N GLY A 69 2.76 6.08 -10.67
CA GLY A 69 2.13 5.10 -9.80
C GLY A 69 2.65 5.23 -8.37
N PRO A 70 2.09 4.54 -7.39
CA PRO A 70 2.53 4.63 -6.00
C PRO A 70 4.00 4.31 -5.78
N TYR A 71 4.59 3.54 -6.68
CA TYR A 71 5.97 3.05 -6.56
C TYR A 71 6.90 3.51 -7.67
N ALA A 72 6.40 4.17 -8.69
CA ALA A 72 7.23 4.61 -9.81
C ALA A 72 6.70 5.89 -10.45
N THR A 73 7.64 6.80 -10.74
CA THR A 73 7.44 7.84 -11.75
C THR A 73 8.27 7.41 -12.94
N ALA A 74 7.64 7.04 -14.05
CA ALA A 74 8.33 6.75 -15.27
C ALA A 74 8.31 7.97 -16.19
N ASP A 75 9.46 8.25 -16.82
CA ASP A 75 9.51 9.21 -17.89
C ASP A 75 8.65 8.70 -19.07
N ALA A 76 7.86 9.55 -19.69
CA ALA A 76 7.00 9.18 -20.82
C ALA A 76 7.79 8.53 -21.96
N ALA A 77 9.06 8.92 -22.14
CA ALA A 77 9.95 8.30 -23.12
C ALA A 77 10.35 6.85 -22.77
N ALA A 78 10.24 6.46 -21.49
CA ALA A 78 10.46 5.09 -21.04
C ALA A 78 9.17 4.26 -21.06
N PHE A 79 8.03 4.91 -21.25
CA PHE A 79 6.72 4.29 -21.41
C PHE A 79 6.55 3.87 -22.86
N ASN A 80 7.24 2.81 -23.23
CA ASN A 80 7.09 2.22 -24.56
C ASN A 80 5.80 1.38 -24.53
N VAL A 81 4.69 2.06 -24.77
CA VAL A 81 3.40 1.40 -24.95
C VAL A 81 3.40 0.81 -26.35
N ASP A 82 4.11 -0.29 -26.55
CA ASP A 82 3.90 -1.11 -27.71
C ASP A 82 2.52 -1.73 -27.58
N ALA A 83 1.64 -1.35 -28.48
CA ALA A 83 0.27 -1.88 -28.58
C ALA A 83 0.22 -3.42 -28.75
N GLU A 84 1.36 -4.05 -29.00
CA GLU A 84 1.53 -5.49 -29.11
C GLU A 84 2.08 -6.17 -27.84
N THR A 85 2.51 -5.45 -26.83
CA THR A 85 2.70 -6.09 -25.55
C THR A 85 1.31 -6.41 -25.01
N ASP A 86 0.80 -7.51 -25.46
CA ASP A 86 -0.21 -8.31 -24.78
C ASP A 86 0.35 -8.53 -23.37
N VAL A 87 0.06 -7.57 -22.52
CA VAL A 87 0.27 -7.73 -21.10
C VAL A 87 -0.76 -8.73 -20.65
N GLY A 88 -0.72 -9.84 -21.33
CA GLY A 88 -1.36 -11.03 -20.86
C GLY A 88 -0.79 -11.26 -19.48
N PHE A 89 -1.64 -11.53 -18.52
CA PHE A 89 -1.18 -12.28 -17.37
C PHE A 89 -0.15 -13.25 -17.88
N PRO A 90 1.09 -13.20 -17.41
CA PRO A 90 1.95 -14.29 -17.73
C PRO A 90 1.12 -15.52 -17.40
N GLU A 91 1.09 -16.52 -18.29
CA GLU A 91 0.49 -17.83 -18.02
C GLU A 91 1.28 -18.51 -16.89
N ARG A 92 1.58 -17.78 -15.83
CA ARG A 92 2.17 -18.30 -14.64
C ARG A 92 1.03 -18.88 -13.84
N GLU A 93 0.95 -20.19 -13.86
CA GLU A 93 0.04 -21.00 -13.03
C GLU A 93 0.13 -20.64 -11.53
N ASP A 94 1.07 -19.83 -11.14
CA ASP A 94 1.50 -19.50 -9.78
C ASP A 94 1.15 -18.06 -9.36
N TYR A 95 0.52 -17.24 -10.20
CA TYR A 95 0.23 -15.86 -9.88
C TYR A 95 -1.23 -15.67 -9.48
N ASP A 96 -1.38 -15.36 -8.22
CA ASP A 96 -2.63 -15.03 -7.57
C ASP A 96 -3.06 -13.64 -8.01
N GLY A 97 -3.92 -13.57 -8.99
CA GLY A 97 -4.78 -12.49 -9.44
C GLY A 97 -4.52 -11.04 -8.99
N VAL A 98 -3.28 -10.63 -8.89
CA VAL A 98 -2.94 -9.25 -8.52
C VAL A 98 -3.00 -8.36 -9.75
N LEU A 99 -3.60 -7.19 -9.60
CA LEU A 99 -3.62 -6.17 -10.62
C LEU A 99 -2.20 -5.72 -10.92
N TYR A 100 -1.72 -5.99 -12.10
CA TYR A 100 -0.52 -5.36 -12.64
C TYR A 100 -0.90 -4.08 -13.34
N LEU A 101 -0.52 -2.96 -12.77
CA LEU A 101 -0.36 -1.74 -13.52
C LEU A 101 0.90 -1.91 -14.36
N VAL A 102 0.72 -2.02 -15.64
CA VAL A 102 1.81 -2.21 -16.56
C VAL A 102 2.55 -0.91 -16.73
N HIS A 103 3.66 -0.80 -16.05
CA HIS A 103 4.71 0.11 -16.44
C HIS A 103 5.55 -0.60 -17.49
N GLY A 104 5.65 -0.07 -18.70
CA GLY A 104 6.30 -0.54 -19.92
C GLY A 104 7.51 -1.46 -19.92
N GLU A 105 7.86 -2.06 -18.79
CA GLU A 105 8.82 -3.16 -18.70
C GLU A 105 8.16 -4.35 -17.99
N PRO A 106 8.32 -5.58 -18.52
CA PRO A 106 7.79 -6.76 -17.87
C PRO A 106 8.37 -6.85 -16.46
N ALA A 107 7.48 -6.88 -15.46
CA ALA A 107 7.86 -7.14 -14.09
C ALA A 107 8.74 -8.39 -14.03
N THR A 108 9.94 -8.30 -13.53
CA THR A 108 10.76 -9.47 -13.29
C THR A 108 10.19 -10.25 -12.11
N ALA A 109 10.51 -11.53 -11.99
CA ALA A 109 10.00 -12.38 -10.90
C ALA A 109 10.33 -11.83 -9.49
N ASN A 110 11.22 -10.85 -9.39
CA ASN A 110 11.60 -10.17 -8.15
C ASN A 110 10.84 -8.86 -7.90
N ASP A 111 10.08 -8.37 -8.88
CA ASP A 111 9.31 -7.12 -8.77
C ASP A 111 7.90 -7.35 -8.20
N ARG A 112 7.74 -8.39 -7.39
CA ARG A 112 6.46 -8.84 -6.81
C ARG A 112 5.66 -7.72 -6.13
N TYR A 113 6.33 -6.68 -5.68
CA TYR A 113 5.79 -5.72 -4.74
C TYR A 113 5.56 -4.33 -5.34
N GLN A 114 5.99 -4.09 -6.56
CA GLN A 114 5.99 -2.75 -7.15
C GLN A 114 4.71 -2.38 -7.93
N ASP A 115 3.88 -3.35 -8.30
CA ASP A 115 2.85 -3.15 -9.31
C ASP A 115 1.40 -3.20 -8.79
N ALA A 116 1.19 -3.13 -7.48
CA ALA A 116 -0.08 -3.50 -6.86
C ALA A 116 -0.99 -2.32 -6.47
N ALA A 117 -0.87 -1.15 -7.09
CA ALA A 117 -1.75 -0.06 -6.74
C ALA A 117 -2.93 0.08 -7.70
N GLY A 118 -4.12 0.21 -7.11
CA GLY A 118 -5.36 0.44 -7.84
C GLY A 118 -5.55 1.87 -8.33
N TRP A 119 -4.49 2.71 -8.41
CA TRP A 119 -4.59 4.09 -8.87
C TRP A 119 -3.37 4.57 -9.66
N ILE A 120 -3.62 5.45 -10.62
CA ILE A 120 -2.63 6.01 -11.54
C ILE A 120 -2.91 7.49 -11.79
N VAL A 121 -1.84 8.24 -11.99
CA VAL A 121 -1.88 9.58 -12.55
C VAL A 121 -1.07 9.62 -13.83
N LEU A 122 -1.65 10.18 -14.87
CA LEU A 122 -1.00 10.51 -16.13
C LEU A 122 -0.99 12.02 -16.28
N ALA A 123 0.16 12.59 -16.59
CA ALA A 123 0.29 14.03 -16.85
C ALA A 123 0.98 14.29 -18.17
N GLY A 124 0.57 15.35 -18.85
CA GLY A 124 1.09 15.70 -20.17
C GLY A 124 0.87 17.16 -20.54
N LYS A 125 1.24 17.51 -21.77
CA LYS A 125 0.98 18.82 -22.37
C LYS A 125 -0.07 18.68 -23.46
N GLY A 126 -1.10 19.53 -23.44
CA GLY A 126 -2.02 19.69 -24.53
C GLY A 126 -1.39 20.42 -25.73
N LEU A 127 -2.11 20.50 -26.84
CA LEU A 127 -1.65 21.11 -28.09
C LEU A 127 -1.23 22.59 -27.93
N ASN A 128 -1.85 23.31 -27.01
CA ASN A 128 -1.54 24.71 -26.74
C ASN A 128 -0.45 24.85 -25.65
N GLY A 129 0.18 23.74 -25.23
CA GLY A 129 1.22 23.72 -24.20
C GLY A 129 0.70 23.78 -22.75
N GLU A 130 -0.63 23.75 -22.57
CA GLU A 130 -1.23 23.68 -21.24
C GLU A 130 -0.98 22.32 -20.58
N ASP A 131 -0.80 22.32 -19.27
CA ASP A 131 -0.68 21.09 -18.48
C ASP A 131 -2.04 20.41 -18.37
N ARG A 132 -2.07 19.09 -18.62
CA ARG A 132 -3.24 18.23 -18.54
C ARG A 132 -2.96 16.96 -17.76
N TYR A 133 -3.98 16.41 -17.14
CA TYR A 133 -3.85 15.15 -16.42
C TYR A 133 -5.05 14.23 -16.60
N VAL A 134 -4.79 12.94 -16.38
CA VAL A 134 -5.77 11.89 -16.13
C VAL A 134 -5.43 11.26 -14.77
N ALA A 135 -6.40 11.19 -13.88
CA ALA A 135 -6.28 10.45 -12.63
C ALA A 135 -7.29 9.29 -12.64
N LEU A 136 -6.84 8.12 -12.24
CA LEU A 136 -7.60 6.88 -12.30
C LEU A 136 -7.49 6.15 -10.97
N ALA A 137 -8.62 5.61 -10.48
CA ALA A 137 -8.66 4.73 -9.33
C ALA A 137 -9.61 3.56 -9.56
N LEU A 138 -9.16 2.36 -9.21
CA LEU A 138 -9.96 1.15 -9.23
C LEU A 138 -10.67 0.96 -7.89
N GLU A 139 -11.91 0.51 -7.93
CA GLU A 139 -12.67 0.15 -6.74
C GLU A 139 -12.09 -1.09 -6.08
N LYS A 140 -11.78 -2.11 -6.89
CA LYS A 140 -11.22 -3.38 -6.46
C LYS A 140 -10.05 -3.74 -7.34
N SER A 141 -8.94 -4.08 -6.75
CA SER A 141 -7.85 -4.78 -7.43
C SER A 141 -8.11 -6.29 -7.48
N ASN A 142 -7.32 -7.02 -8.22
CA ASN A 142 -7.24 -8.47 -8.40
C ASN A 142 -8.03 -9.11 -9.53
N THR A 143 -9.13 -8.52 -9.99
CA THR A 143 -9.98 -9.15 -11.00
C THR A 143 -9.97 -8.40 -12.33
N GLN A 144 -9.12 -7.39 -12.47
CA GLN A 144 -9.10 -6.52 -13.64
C GLN A 144 -7.70 -6.01 -13.94
N LEU A 145 -7.45 -5.71 -15.22
CA LEU A 145 -6.24 -5.05 -15.68
C LEU A 145 -6.60 -3.70 -16.27
N VAL A 146 -5.74 -2.73 -16.12
CA VAL A 146 -5.82 -1.50 -16.89
C VAL A 146 -4.78 -1.57 -18.00
N HIS A 147 -5.25 -1.54 -19.23
CA HIS A 147 -4.40 -1.42 -20.39
C HIS A 147 -4.39 0.03 -20.86
N MET A 148 -3.22 0.54 -21.13
CA MET A 148 -3.04 1.88 -21.67
C MET A 148 -2.23 1.80 -22.94
N SER A 149 -2.68 2.45 -23.99
CA SER A 149 -1.94 2.57 -25.25
C SER A 149 -1.91 4.02 -25.72
N LEU A 150 -0.85 4.38 -26.40
CA LEU A 150 -0.70 5.69 -27.03
C LEU A 150 -0.62 5.50 -28.53
N GLU A 151 -1.75 5.72 -29.23
CA GLU A 151 -1.85 5.60 -30.68
C GLU A 151 -2.08 6.98 -31.29
N ASP A 152 -1.28 7.33 -32.29
CA ASP A 152 -1.38 8.64 -32.97
C ASP A 152 -1.47 9.85 -32.03
N GLN A 153 -0.76 9.77 -30.90
CA GLN A 153 -0.80 10.76 -29.81
C GLN A 153 -2.16 10.80 -29.05
N GLN A 154 -3.00 9.79 -29.22
CA GLN A 154 -4.20 9.60 -28.40
C GLN A 154 -3.94 8.53 -27.35
N LEU A 155 -4.23 8.87 -26.09
CA LEU A 155 -4.17 7.93 -24.98
C LEU A 155 -5.47 7.15 -24.94
N ASN A 156 -5.37 5.83 -25.07
CA ASN A 156 -6.47 4.91 -24.85
C ASN A 156 -6.27 4.23 -23.51
N ILE A 157 -7.32 4.15 -22.71
CA ILE A 157 -7.33 3.44 -21.43
C ILE A 157 -8.45 2.41 -21.48
N SER A 158 -8.10 1.15 -21.31
CA SER A 158 -9.05 0.04 -21.32
C SER A 158 -9.01 -0.70 -19.99
N LEU A 159 -10.17 -1.07 -19.48
CA LEU A 159 -10.28 -2.00 -18.35
C LEU A 159 -10.46 -3.40 -18.94
N ILE A 160 -9.49 -4.26 -18.66
CA ILE A 160 -9.46 -5.63 -19.17
C ILE A 160 -9.96 -6.58 -18.08
N LEU A 161 -10.90 -7.43 -18.44
CA LEU A 161 -11.40 -8.50 -17.61
C LEU A 161 -10.85 -9.82 -18.14
N PRO A 162 -9.91 -10.44 -17.45
CA PRO A 162 -9.35 -11.70 -17.92
C PRO A 162 -10.45 -12.76 -18.03
N LYS A 163 -10.59 -13.35 -19.20
CA LYS A 163 -11.58 -14.41 -19.47
C LYS A 163 -11.49 -15.58 -18.48
N GLN A 164 -10.29 -15.84 -18.02
CA GLN A 164 -10.03 -16.92 -17.07
C GLN A 164 -10.69 -16.68 -15.71
N ILE A 165 -10.89 -15.41 -15.34
CA ILE A 165 -11.50 -14.99 -14.08
C ILE A 165 -13.03 -14.91 -14.20
N TYR A 166 -13.52 -14.55 -15.39
CA TYR A 166 -14.95 -14.43 -15.69
C TYR A 166 -15.38 -15.45 -16.74
N PRO A 167 -15.34 -16.75 -16.44
CA PRO A 167 -15.90 -17.73 -17.36
C PRO A 167 -17.37 -17.41 -17.52
N ILE A 168 -17.81 -17.35 -18.74
CA ILE A 168 -19.19 -17.03 -19.03
C ILE A 168 -20.05 -18.16 -18.53
N ALA A 169 -20.80 -17.86 -17.52
CA ALA A 169 -21.81 -18.73 -17.03
C ALA A 169 -23.14 -18.51 -17.78
N ALA A 170 -24.11 -19.34 -17.53
CA ALA A 170 -25.36 -19.46 -18.23
C ALA A 170 -26.08 -18.13 -18.52
N CYS A 171 -26.77 -18.08 -19.66
CA CYS A 171 -27.59 -16.97 -20.11
C CYS A 171 -28.52 -16.40 -19.04
N GLY A 172 -28.59 -15.08 -18.92
CA GLY A 172 -29.65 -14.37 -18.21
C GLY A 172 -29.28 -13.83 -16.82
N GLU A 173 -28.05 -13.99 -16.31
CA GLU A 173 -27.62 -13.35 -15.10
C GLU A 173 -26.80 -12.07 -15.35
N LEU A 174 -27.05 -11.05 -14.55
CA LEU A 174 -26.26 -9.82 -14.53
C LEU A 174 -25.11 -9.99 -13.52
N ILE A 175 -23.89 -9.69 -13.95
CA ILE A 175 -22.72 -9.64 -13.08
C ILE A 175 -22.30 -8.18 -12.97
N ASP A 176 -22.30 -7.66 -11.75
CA ASP A 176 -21.71 -6.36 -11.46
C ASP A 176 -20.18 -6.50 -11.45
N LEU A 177 -19.53 -5.73 -12.31
CA LEU A 177 -18.07 -5.66 -12.38
C LEU A 177 -17.54 -4.54 -11.49
N PRO A 178 -16.26 -4.62 -11.07
CA PRO A 178 -15.63 -3.56 -10.31
C PRO A 178 -15.68 -2.22 -11.04
N GLN A 179 -15.83 -1.15 -10.28
CA GLN A 179 -15.89 0.21 -10.82
C GLN A 179 -14.48 0.79 -11.02
N MET A 180 -14.34 1.64 -12.02
CA MET A 180 -13.18 2.49 -12.22
C MET A 180 -13.61 3.95 -12.12
N GLN A 181 -12.87 4.71 -11.32
CA GLN A 181 -13.06 6.15 -11.18
C GLN A 181 -12.03 6.87 -12.05
N ILE A 182 -12.46 7.79 -12.89
CA ILE A 182 -11.59 8.56 -13.78
C ILE A 182 -11.89 10.04 -13.63
N LYS A 183 -10.83 10.84 -13.55
CA LYS A 183 -10.92 12.31 -13.62
C LYS A 183 -9.89 12.85 -14.60
N THR A 184 -10.30 13.81 -15.40
CA THR A 184 -9.42 14.56 -16.28
C THR A 184 -9.51 16.04 -15.94
N GLY A 185 -8.41 16.74 -16.15
CA GLY A 185 -8.37 18.17 -15.86
C GLY A 185 -7.15 18.88 -16.44
N PHE A 186 -7.11 20.17 -16.13
CA PHE A 186 -5.96 21.01 -16.40
C PHE A 186 -5.12 21.13 -15.15
N GLY A 187 -3.81 21.02 -15.31
CA GLY A 187 -2.82 21.10 -14.25
C GLY A 187 -1.70 20.11 -14.46
N ASP A 188 -0.66 20.25 -13.68
CA ASP A 188 0.49 19.36 -13.67
C ASP A 188 0.22 18.07 -12.84
N VAL A 189 1.24 17.27 -12.70
CA VAL A 189 1.19 16.02 -11.93
C VAL A 189 0.83 16.25 -10.45
N ASP A 190 1.22 17.37 -9.86
CA ASP A 190 0.93 17.65 -8.45
C ASP A 190 -0.57 17.94 -8.24
N VAL A 191 -1.21 18.63 -9.19
CA VAL A 191 -2.67 18.82 -9.20
C VAL A 191 -3.39 17.48 -9.31
N ALA A 192 -2.93 16.62 -10.20
CA ALA A 192 -3.51 15.30 -10.38
C ALA A 192 -3.39 14.42 -9.12
N HIS A 193 -2.22 14.42 -8.46
CA HIS A 193 -2.02 13.74 -7.18
C HIS A 193 -2.93 14.29 -6.08
N ALA A 194 -3.11 15.60 -6.01
CA ALA A 194 -3.99 16.22 -5.02
C ALA A 194 -5.45 15.80 -5.20
N GLU A 195 -5.92 15.74 -6.45
CA GLU A 195 -7.27 15.26 -6.79
C GLU A 195 -7.47 13.80 -6.41
N LEU A 196 -6.53 12.93 -6.78
CA LEU A 196 -6.60 11.52 -6.47
C LEU A 196 -6.50 11.26 -4.96
N ARG A 197 -5.61 11.97 -4.27
CA ARG A 197 -5.52 11.93 -2.80
C ARG A 197 -6.83 12.32 -2.14
N SER A 198 -7.49 13.38 -2.62
CA SER A 198 -8.79 13.81 -2.10
C SER A 198 -9.85 12.71 -2.21
N MET A 199 -9.86 11.96 -3.32
CA MET A 199 -10.77 10.83 -3.48
C MET A 199 -10.41 9.69 -2.53
N ILE A 200 -9.15 9.29 -2.45
CA ILE A 200 -8.68 8.19 -1.59
C ILE A 200 -8.96 8.50 -0.12
N LEU A 201 -8.75 9.75 0.31
CA LEU A 201 -9.07 10.19 1.67
C LEU A 201 -10.54 10.00 2.04
N GLN A 202 -11.45 10.09 1.08
CA GLN A 202 -12.87 9.84 1.32
C GLN A 202 -13.16 8.35 1.57
N ALA A 203 -12.38 7.46 0.96
CA ALA A 203 -12.49 6.02 1.16
C ALA A 203 -11.90 5.57 2.51
N ILE A 204 -10.87 6.23 3.02
CA ILE A 204 -10.24 5.91 4.30
C ILE A 204 -11.25 6.06 5.45
N PRO A 205 -11.32 5.10 6.39
CA PRO A 205 -12.21 5.19 7.55
C PRO A 205 -12.00 6.48 8.34
N SER A 206 -13.09 7.09 8.82
CA SER A 206 -13.05 8.38 9.52
C SER A 206 -12.09 8.36 10.72
N ARG A 207 -12.06 7.26 11.49
CA ARG A 207 -11.14 7.10 12.63
C ARG A 207 -9.66 7.10 12.23
N ALA A 208 -9.36 6.69 10.99
CA ALA A 208 -7.99 6.58 10.48
C ALA A 208 -7.53 7.83 9.72
N ARG A 209 -8.38 8.87 9.60
CA ARG A 209 -8.01 10.11 8.90
C ARG A 209 -7.14 11.04 9.73
N ASP A 210 -7.34 11.06 11.04
CA ASP A 210 -6.72 12.02 11.95
C ASP A 210 -6.00 11.36 13.12
N TYR A 211 -5.74 10.05 13.08
CA TYR A 211 -5.12 9.38 14.21
C TYR A 211 -3.62 9.70 14.31
N SER A 212 -3.12 9.61 15.52
CA SER A 212 -1.69 9.75 15.78
C SER A 212 -0.97 8.44 15.46
N SER A 213 -0.17 8.42 14.40
CA SER A 213 0.60 7.25 13.96
C SER A 213 1.40 6.62 15.09
N PRO A 214 1.19 5.36 15.46
CA PRO A 214 1.89 4.74 16.57
C PRO A 214 3.34 4.41 16.22
N LEU A 215 4.14 4.29 17.27
CA LEU A 215 5.41 3.59 17.27
C LEU A 215 5.14 2.13 17.65
N ILE A 216 5.49 1.23 16.78
CA ILE A 216 5.19 -0.20 16.89
C ILE A 216 6.50 -0.98 17.02
N VAL A 217 6.55 -2.00 17.85
CA VAL A 217 7.56 -3.06 17.75
C VAL A 217 6.89 -4.32 17.22
N ASP A 218 7.58 -4.97 16.29
CA ASP A 218 7.15 -6.22 15.68
C ASP A 218 8.20 -7.29 15.89
N THR A 219 7.76 -8.50 16.20
CA THR A 219 8.68 -9.60 16.54
C THR A 219 9.27 -10.32 15.33
N TRP A 220 8.91 -9.94 14.08
CA TRP A 220 9.49 -10.55 12.88
C TRP A 220 11.02 -10.44 12.80
N GLY A 221 11.63 -9.45 13.47
CA GLY A 221 13.08 -9.39 13.63
C GLY A 221 13.72 -10.64 14.23
N PHE A 222 12.94 -11.48 14.91
CA PHE A 222 13.34 -12.78 15.47
C PHE A 222 12.88 -13.97 14.61
N GLY A 223 12.24 -13.70 13.45
CA GLY A 223 11.60 -14.72 12.62
C GLY A 223 10.48 -15.44 13.37
N THR A 224 10.27 -16.72 13.04
CA THR A 224 9.22 -17.55 13.67
C THR A 224 9.62 -18.13 15.04
N ASN A 225 10.81 -17.80 15.56
CA ASN A 225 11.29 -18.31 16.86
C ASN A 225 10.81 -17.45 18.03
N VAL A 226 9.51 -17.19 18.08
CA VAL A 226 8.89 -16.38 19.13
C VAL A 226 8.33 -17.27 20.23
N ASN A 227 8.44 -16.80 21.48
CA ASN A 227 7.87 -17.45 22.65
C ASN A 227 7.53 -16.41 23.72
N GLN A 228 6.83 -16.83 24.75
CA GLN A 228 6.36 -15.94 25.80
C GLN A 228 7.49 -15.16 26.49
N ALA A 229 8.64 -15.79 26.75
CA ALA A 229 9.78 -15.15 27.41
C ALA A 229 10.42 -14.06 26.52
N LEU A 230 10.57 -14.32 25.23
CA LEU A 230 11.04 -13.33 24.25
C LEU A 230 10.08 -12.14 24.18
N VAL A 231 8.78 -12.40 24.06
CA VAL A 231 7.76 -11.32 24.01
C VAL A 231 7.81 -10.47 25.27
N ALA A 232 7.98 -11.09 26.46
CA ALA A 232 8.16 -10.34 27.70
C ALA A 232 9.44 -9.48 27.71
N SER A 233 10.53 -9.98 27.14
CA SER A 233 11.80 -9.23 27.02
C SER A 233 11.64 -8.04 26.07
N VAL A 234 11.03 -8.25 24.89
CA VAL A 234 10.70 -7.18 23.93
C VAL A 234 9.79 -6.14 24.56
N ALA A 235 8.76 -6.56 25.30
CA ALA A 235 7.82 -5.68 25.99
C ALA A 235 8.51 -4.77 27.02
N ASN A 236 9.51 -5.26 27.75
CA ASN A 236 10.28 -4.45 28.69
C ASN A 236 11.06 -3.32 27.98
N THR A 237 11.70 -3.62 26.85
CA THR A 237 12.41 -2.61 26.06
C THR A 237 11.43 -1.68 25.34
N ALA A 238 10.30 -2.21 24.87
CA ALA A 238 9.22 -1.40 24.30
C ALA A 238 8.71 -0.35 25.27
N LYS A 239 8.55 -0.71 26.55
CA LYS A 239 8.22 0.24 27.62
C LYS A 239 9.29 1.30 27.80
N GLU A 240 10.57 0.92 27.75
CA GLU A 240 11.68 1.86 27.88
C GLU A 240 11.74 2.86 26.72
N LEU A 241 11.40 2.42 25.49
CA LEU A 241 11.32 3.24 24.27
C LEU A 241 9.96 3.94 24.13
N GLU A 242 9.02 3.71 25.05
CA GLU A 242 7.64 4.23 24.99
C GLU A 242 6.93 3.84 23.69
N LEU A 243 7.10 2.59 23.23
CA LEU A 243 6.39 2.09 22.07
C LEU A 243 4.92 1.81 22.44
N GLU A 244 4.03 1.93 21.47
CA GLU A 244 2.58 1.97 21.74
C GLU A 244 1.87 0.69 21.34
N VAL A 245 2.45 -0.09 20.42
CA VAL A 245 1.94 -1.40 19.98
C VAL A 245 3.08 -2.40 20.02
N LEU A 246 2.81 -3.60 20.51
CA LEU A 246 3.68 -4.75 20.36
C LEU A 246 2.95 -5.78 19.52
N THR A 247 3.37 -5.95 18.27
CA THR A 247 2.87 -6.95 17.35
C THR A 247 3.70 -8.23 17.51
N ILE A 248 3.02 -9.33 17.75
CA ILE A 248 3.62 -10.65 17.75
C ILE A 248 3.36 -11.23 16.37
N ASP A 249 4.43 -11.33 15.58
CA ASP A 249 4.41 -11.82 14.21
C ASP A 249 4.32 -13.35 14.15
N LYS A 250 4.29 -13.89 12.93
CA LYS A 250 4.21 -15.31 12.62
C LYS A 250 5.08 -16.18 13.53
N GLY A 251 4.48 -17.25 14.03
CA GLY A 251 5.08 -18.17 15.01
C GLY A 251 4.44 -18.08 16.40
N TRP A 252 3.52 -17.13 16.63
CA TRP A 252 2.71 -17.09 17.84
C TRP A 252 1.56 -18.10 17.78
N GLU A 253 1.05 -18.31 16.57
CA GLU A 253 -0.07 -19.21 16.32
C GLU A 253 0.32 -20.68 16.48
N LYS A 254 -0.63 -21.50 16.88
CA LYS A 254 -0.44 -22.95 16.98
C LYS A 254 -0.06 -23.57 15.62
N ILE A 255 -0.76 -23.13 14.58
CA ILE A 255 -0.52 -23.47 13.18
C ILE A 255 -1.37 -22.54 12.31
N VAL A 256 -0.92 -22.22 11.11
CA VAL A 256 -1.70 -21.37 10.17
C VAL A 256 -3.07 -22.01 9.90
N GLY A 257 -4.13 -21.23 10.08
CA GLY A 257 -5.51 -21.68 10.02
C GLY A 257 -6.14 -21.96 11.41
N GLU A 258 -5.33 -22.01 12.48
CA GLU A 258 -5.79 -22.12 13.87
C GLU A 258 -5.23 -20.94 14.67
N TRP A 259 -5.98 -19.85 14.74
CA TRP A 259 -5.55 -18.57 15.30
C TRP A 259 -5.69 -18.55 16.82
N GLN A 260 -4.86 -19.36 17.47
CA GLN A 260 -4.71 -19.44 18.91
C GLN A 260 -3.24 -19.62 19.26
N PRO A 261 -2.77 -19.17 20.46
CA PRO A 261 -1.38 -19.29 20.86
C PRO A 261 -0.86 -20.72 20.78
N GLY A 262 0.33 -20.87 20.21
CA GLY A 262 1.04 -22.14 20.17
C GLY A 262 1.57 -22.60 21.52
N PRO A 263 2.15 -23.80 21.62
CA PRO A 263 2.62 -24.39 22.88
C PRO A 263 3.76 -23.61 23.54
N HIS A 264 4.37 -22.65 22.85
CA HIS A 264 5.42 -21.78 23.38
C HIS A 264 4.86 -20.56 24.15
N PHE A 265 3.54 -20.47 24.27
CA PHE A 265 2.81 -19.44 25.00
C PHE A 265 1.94 -20.13 26.06
N GLU A 266 2.58 -20.53 27.14
CA GLU A 266 1.99 -21.38 28.20
C GLU A 266 0.74 -20.74 28.83
N ASP A 267 0.72 -19.42 28.98
CA ASP A 267 -0.40 -18.67 29.54
C ASP A 267 -1.45 -18.25 28.48
N GLY A 268 -1.28 -18.65 27.24
CA GLY A 268 -2.21 -18.38 26.13
C GLY A 268 -2.44 -16.87 25.89
N MET A 269 -3.61 -16.54 25.33
CA MET A 269 -4.00 -15.13 25.08
C MET A 269 -4.01 -14.27 26.35
N PRO A 270 -4.49 -14.74 27.51
CA PRO A 270 -4.41 -13.95 28.75
C PRO A 270 -2.98 -13.55 29.12
N GLY A 271 -2.00 -14.44 28.94
CA GLY A 271 -0.59 -14.15 29.20
C GLY A 271 -0.05 -13.06 28.28
N LEU A 272 -0.38 -13.12 26.97
CA LEU A 272 0.02 -12.09 26.00
C LEU A 272 -0.61 -10.72 26.33
N ALA A 273 -1.89 -10.70 26.65
CA ALA A 273 -2.59 -9.48 27.06
C ALA A 273 -1.99 -8.89 28.34
N GLU A 274 -1.59 -9.74 29.31
CA GLU A 274 -0.95 -9.28 30.54
C GLU A 274 0.45 -8.68 30.29
N ILE A 275 1.26 -9.33 29.43
CA ILE A 275 2.60 -8.84 29.06
C ILE A 275 2.50 -7.45 28.45
N THR A 276 1.62 -7.27 27.47
CA THR A 276 1.43 -5.98 26.78
C THR A 276 0.85 -4.93 27.72
N ALA A 277 -0.11 -5.27 28.57
CA ALA A 277 -0.66 -4.34 29.56
C ALA A 277 0.42 -3.84 30.55
N ARG A 278 1.33 -4.71 31.02
CA ARG A 278 2.45 -4.34 31.92
C ARG A 278 3.45 -3.41 31.26
N SER A 279 3.68 -3.55 29.97
CA SER A 279 4.56 -2.65 29.21
C SER A 279 3.87 -1.33 28.83
N GLY A 280 2.54 -1.27 28.89
CA GLY A 280 1.74 -0.14 28.41
C GLY A 280 1.55 -0.13 26.90
N THR A 281 1.86 -1.25 26.24
CA THR A 281 1.63 -1.44 24.79
C THR A 281 0.26 -2.07 24.54
N ARG A 282 -0.27 -1.84 23.34
CA ARG A 282 -1.43 -2.57 22.83
C ARG A 282 -0.98 -3.90 22.23
N LEU A 283 -1.80 -4.96 22.38
CA LEU A 283 -1.51 -6.26 21.81
C LEU A 283 -1.83 -6.26 20.31
N GLY A 284 -0.80 -6.47 19.48
CA GLY A 284 -0.90 -6.75 18.06
C GLY A 284 -0.62 -8.23 17.76
N LEU A 285 -1.30 -8.79 16.77
CA LEU A 285 -1.05 -10.14 16.27
C LEU A 285 -1.04 -10.14 14.74
N TRP A 286 -0.09 -10.88 14.19
CA TRP A 286 -0.07 -11.24 12.78
C TRP A 286 -1.10 -12.34 12.50
N ALA A 287 -1.78 -12.28 11.36
CA ALA A 287 -2.62 -13.36 10.88
C ALA A 287 -2.69 -13.39 9.35
N SER A 288 -2.63 -14.61 8.81
CA SER A 288 -2.89 -14.97 7.42
C SER A 288 -4.21 -15.74 7.35
N LEU A 289 -5.31 -14.99 7.48
CA LEU A 289 -6.64 -15.56 7.77
C LEU A 289 -7.14 -16.52 6.69
N GLY A 290 -6.92 -16.18 5.41
CA GLY A 290 -7.40 -16.97 4.27
C GLY A 290 -6.57 -18.23 3.96
N ASN A 291 -5.55 -18.52 4.75
CA ASN A 291 -4.65 -19.63 4.53
C ASN A 291 -4.79 -20.70 5.63
N ALA A 292 -4.57 -21.95 5.29
CA ALA A 292 -4.55 -23.07 6.22
C ALA A 292 -3.38 -24.01 5.93
N ASP A 293 -2.63 -24.37 6.96
CA ASP A 293 -1.66 -25.45 6.86
C ASP A 293 -2.41 -26.77 6.54
N PRO A 294 -1.93 -27.60 5.62
CA PRO A 294 -2.59 -28.86 5.28
C PRO A 294 -2.79 -29.81 6.46
N THR A 295 -2.07 -29.62 7.55
CA THR A 295 -2.18 -30.42 8.78
C THR A 295 -3.00 -29.76 9.89
N SER A 296 -3.51 -28.54 9.65
CA SER A 296 -4.41 -27.87 10.58
C SER A 296 -5.75 -28.57 10.71
N SER A 297 -6.43 -28.39 11.85
CA SER A 297 -7.76 -29.00 12.05
C SER A 297 -8.76 -28.51 11.00
N VAL A 298 -8.72 -27.24 10.64
CA VAL A 298 -9.62 -26.68 9.61
C VAL A 298 -9.43 -27.35 8.25
N ALA A 299 -8.18 -27.59 7.83
CA ALA A 299 -7.91 -28.25 6.54
C ALA A 299 -8.26 -29.76 6.56
N LEU A 300 -8.10 -30.41 7.71
CA LEU A 300 -8.39 -31.85 7.87
C LEU A 300 -9.88 -32.13 8.05
N GLU A 301 -10.60 -31.31 8.79
CA GLU A 301 -12.02 -31.46 9.08
C GLU A 301 -12.90 -30.91 7.94
N HIS A 302 -12.40 -29.90 7.23
CA HIS A 302 -13.09 -29.21 6.15
C HIS A 302 -12.27 -29.13 4.86
N PRO A 303 -11.87 -30.29 4.28
CA PRO A 303 -11.12 -30.29 3.01
C PRO A 303 -11.93 -29.70 1.86
N ASP A 304 -13.25 -29.65 2.00
CA ASP A 304 -14.20 -29.03 1.07
C ASP A 304 -14.21 -27.49 1.14
N TRP A 305 -13.54 -26.87 2.12
CA TRP A 305 -13.37 -25.40 2.20
C TRP A 305 -12.16 -24.88 1.44
N ILE A 306 -11.27 -25.77 1.03
CA ILE A 306 -10.07 -25.41 0.30
C ILE A 306 -10.42 -24.99 -1.13
N ALA A 307 -9.86 -23.87 -1.56
CA ALA A 307 -10.03 -23.40 -2.93
C ALA A 307 -9.38 -24.37 -3.92
N THR A 308 -10.09 -24.69 -4.98
CA THR A 308 -9.62 -25.57 -6.05
C THR A 308 -9.76 -24.90 -7.41
N TRP A 309 -8.77 -25.08 -8.27
CA TRP A 309 -8.81 -24.59 -9.63
C TRP A 309 -8.36 -25.70 -10.59
N ARG A 310 -9.21 -26.01 -11.57
CA ARG A 310 -8.98 -27.10 -12.53
C ARG A 310 -8.67 -28.43 -11.84
N GLY A 311 -9.38 -28.70 -10.75
CA GLY A 311 -9.23 -29.93 -9.97
C GLY A 311 -7.96 -29.99 -9.11
N LYS A 312 -7.21 -28.89 -8.96
CA LYS A 312 -6.03 -28.81 -8.09
C LYS A 312 -6.29 -27.88 -6.93
N THR A 313 -5.84 -28.25 -5.75
CA THR A 313 -5.80 -27.38 -4.57
C THR A 313 -4.93 -26.17 -4.84
N GLN A 314 -5.40 -25.00 -4.44
CA GLN A 314 -4.60 -23.77 -4.52
C GLN A 314 -3.63 -23.75 -3.35
N VAL A 315 -2.34 -23.92 -3.65
CA VAL A 315 -1.24 -23.84 -2.69
C VAL A 315 -0.62 -22.43 -2.81
N VAL A 316 -0.52 -21.76 -1.68
CA VAL A 316 -0.06 -20.39 -1.58
C VAL A 316 1.24 -20.29 -0.77
N SER A 317 1.59 -19.10 -0.30
CA SER A 317 2.80 -18.85 0.46
C SER A 317 3.04 -19.88 1.56
N HIS A 318 4.30 -20.24 1.78
CA HIS A 318 4.75 -21.19 2.80
C HIS A 318 4.11 -22.60 2.71
N ARG A 319 3.66 -23.00 1.52
CA ARG A 319 3.01 -24.29 1.25
C ARG A 319 1.68 -24.49 1.99
N THR A 320 1.03 -23.40 2.38
CA THR A 320 -0.33 -23.43 2.90
C THR A 320 -1.34 -23.56 1.78
N SER A 321 -2.52 -24.06 2.09
CA SER A 321 -3.67 -24.11 1.17
C SER A 321 -4.52 -22.86 1.36
N SER A 322 -5.04 -22.31 0.28
CA SER A 322 -5.98 -21.20 0.38
C SER A 322 -7.38 -21.71 0.72
N LEU A 323 -8.00 -21.11 1.73
CA LEU A 323 -9.43 -21.24 1.98
C LEU A 323 -10.23 -20.49 0.93
N CYS A 324 -11.37 -21.00 0.53
CA CYS A 324 -12.22 -20.30 -0.43
C CYS A 324 -13.01 -19.18 0.24
N MET A 325 -12.49 -17.96 0.15
CA MET A 325 -13.15 -16.78 0.72
C MET A 325 -14.48 -16.41 0.03
N GLY A 326 -14.82 -17.05 -1.08
CA GLY A 326 -16.15 -16.99 -1.70
C GLY A 326 -17.17 -17.96 -1.10
N HIS A 327 -16.82 -18.72 -0.06
CA HIS A 327 -17.67 -19.71 0.58
C HIS A 327 -18.11 -19.24 1.97
N GLY A 328 -19.42 -19.12 2.20
CA GLY A 328 -19.99 -18.58 3.44
C GLY A 328 -19.49 -19.24 4.72
N PRO A 329 -19.46 -20.59 4.81
CA PRO A 329 -18.92 -21.29 5.99
C PRO A 329 -17.49 -20.91 6.36
N VAL A 330 -16.63 -20.61 5.38
CA VAL A 330 -15.26 -20.11 5.62
C VAL A 330 -15.29 -18.74 6.27
N ILE A 331 -16.13 -17.83 5.75
CA ILE A 331 -16.27 -16.48 6.30
C ILE A 331 -16.79 -16.55 7.74
N ASP A 332 -17.80 -17.39 8.01
CA ASP A 332 -18.37 -17.54 9.36
C ASP A 332 -17.33 -18.12 10.35
N TYR A 333 -16.51 -19.09 9.91
CA TYR A 333 -15.40 -19.62 10.70
C TYR A 333 -14.38 -18.54 11.05
N LEU A 334 -13.91 -17.79 10.04
CA LEU A 334 -12.92 -16.74 10.24
C LEU A 334 -13.44 -15.57 11.08
N ALA A 335 -14.71 -15.23 10.93
CA ALA A 335 -15.36 -14.26 11.80
C ALA A 335 -15.33 -14.72 13.27
N GLY A 336 -15.62 -15.98 13.52
CA GLY A 336 -15.53 -16.57 14.87
C GLY A 336 -14.10 -16.55 15.44
N GLN A 337 -13.08 -16.81 14.60
CA GLN A 337 -11.67 -16.71 15.02
C GLN A 337 -11.30 -15.26 15.40
N LEU A 338 -11.64 -14.30 14.55
CA LEU A 338 -11.38 -12.87 14.80
C LEU A 338 -12.12 -12.37 16.05
N ASP A 339 -13.38 -12.77 16.23
CA ASP A 339 -14.16 -12.45 17.42
C ASP A 339 -13.48 -12.95 18.69
N ASN A 340 -12.98 -14.19 18.65
CA ASN A 340 -12.27 -14.78 19.78
C ASN A 340 -10.98 -13.99 20.11
N LEU A 341 -10.19 -13.62 19.10
CA LEU A 341 -8.98 -12.84 19.30
C LEU A 341 -9.30 -11.46 19.90
N ALA A 342 -10.29 -10.75 19.35
CA ALA A 342 -10.68 -9.43 19.82
C ALA A 342 -11.22 -9.45 21.25
N ASN A 343 -12.04 -10.45 21.60
CA ASN A 343 -12.56 -10.64 22.96
C ASN A 343 -11.46 -11.01 23.99
N ASN A 344 -10.31 -11.50 23.52
CA ASN A 344 -9.18 -11.88 24.35
C ASN A 344 -8.00 -10.90 24.28
N GLY A 345 -8.24 -9.65 23.87
CA GLY A 345 -7.29 -8.56 24.01
C GLY A 345 -6.57 -8.11 22.76
N LEU A 346 -6.86 -8.67 21.59
CA LEU A 346 -6.36 -8.14 20.32
C LEU A 346 -6.82 -6.71 20.12
N THR A 347 -5.90 -5.81 19.79
CA THR A 347 -6.18 -4.40 19.50
C THR A 347 -5.50 -3.88 18.23
N TRP A 348 -4.63 -4.70 17.63
CA TRP A 348 -3.96 -4.43 16.36
C TRP A 348 -3.85 -5.73 15.58
N LEU A 349 -4.46 -5.81 14.41
CA LEU A 349 -4.35 -6.97 13.53
C LEU A 349 -3.44 -6.62 12.36
N LEU A 350 -2.28 -7.28 12.28
CA LEU A 350 -1.44 -7.28 11.11
C LEU A 350 -1.97 -8.34 10.14
N HIS A 351 -2.67 -7.90 9.11
CA HIS A 351 -3.35 -8.76 8.13
C HIS A 351 -2.43 -9.02 6.95
N ASP A 352 -1.94 -10.25 6.81
CA ASP A 352 -0.86 -10.60 5.90
C ASP A 352 -1.10 -11.89 5.11
N PHE A 353 -0.26 -12.12 4.09
CA PHE A 353 -0.22 -13.30 3.20
C PHE A 353 -1.55 -13.69 2.53
N GLU A 354 -2.48 -12.79 2.52
CA GLU A 354 -3.77 -13.12 1.95
C GLU A 354 -3.67 -13.30 0.46
N THR A 355 -4.17 -14.42 0.03
CA THR A 355 -4.25 -14.75 -1.39
C THR A 355 -5.70 -14.70 -1.83
N ILE A 356 -5.96 -14.00 -2.92
CA ILE A 356 -7.26 -14.09 -3.57
C ILE A 356 -7.18 -15.26 -4.55
N SER A 357 -7.50 -16.42 -4.04
CA SER A 357 -7.39 -17.65 -4.83
C SER A 357 -8.55 -17.83 -5.79
N ARG A 358 -8.21 -18.31 -6.99
CA ARG A 358 -9.21 -18.82 -7.93
C ARG A 358 -9.89 -20.03 -7.34
N CYS A 359 -11.19 -20.14 -7.56
CA CYS A 359 -11.94 -21.33 -7.20
C CYS A 359 -12.99 -21.64 -8.25
N ASP A 360 -13.03 -22.90 -8.70
CA ASP A 360 -14.03 -23.41 -9.63
C ASP A 360 -14.88 -24.55 -8.99
N SER A 361 -14.81 -24.71 -7.67
CA SER A 361 -15.58 -25.70 -6.95
C SER A 361 -17.09 -25.47 -7.15
N ALA A 362 -17.79 -26.53 -7.55
CA ALA A 362 -19.24 -26.49 -7.72
C ALA A 362 -19.99 -26.61 -6.37
N ASN A 363 -19.28 -26.91 -5.30
CA ASN A 363 -19.85 -27.12 -3.96
C ASN A 363 -19.78 -25.86 -3.09
N HIS A 364 -19.18 -24.77 -3.60
CA HIS A 364 -19.10 -23.51 -2.88
C HIS A 364 -20.23 -22.55 -3.28
N ASP A 365 -20.46 -21.51 -2.47
CA ASP A 365 -21.59 -20.59 -2.64
C ASP A 365 -21.42 -19.62 -3.82
N HIS A 366 -20.27 -19.61 -4.46
CA HIS A 366 -20.03 -18.77 -5.64
C HIS A 366 -20.39 -19.50 -6.94
N PRO A 367 -20.77 -18.78 -8.00
CA PRO A 367 -20.92 -19.38 -9.32
C PRO A 367 -19.60 -19.99 -9.79
N GLN A 368 -19.68 -21.11 -10.48
CA GLN A 368 -18.49 -21.79 -11.00
C GLN A 368 -17.64 -20.85 -11.86
N GLY A 369 -16.36 -20.72 -11.53
CA GLY A 369 -15.41 -19.88 -12.21
C GLY A 369 -15.40 -18.42 -11.77
N LEU A 370 -16.28 -17.99 -10.87
CA LEU A 370 -16.27 -16.64 -10.27
C LEU A 370 -15.68 -16.63 -8.85
N GLY A 371 -15.01 -17.69 -8.45
CA GLY A 371 -14.50 -17.85 -7.09
C GLY A 371 -13.57 -16.71 -6.67
N GLU A 372 -12.77 -16.17 -7.59
CA GLU A 372 -11.86 -15.07 -7.30
C GLU A 372 -12.61 -13.75 -6.99
N ASP A 373 -13.58 -13.35 -7.81
CA ASP A 373 -14.40 -12.16 -7.52
C ASP A 373 -15.19 -12.31 -6.21
N TRP A 374 -15.71 -13.52 -5.97
CA TRP A 374 -16.43 -13.81 -4.73
C TRP A 374 -15.50 -13.85 -3.51
N ALA A 375 -14.25 -14.27 -3.69
CA ALA A 375 -13.26 -14.22 -2.63
C ALA A 375 -12.97 -12.77 -2.20
N VAL A 376 -12.82 -11.85 -3.14
CA VAL A 376 -12.68 -10.41 -2.85
C VAL A 376 -13.89 -9.89 -2.07
N ARG A 377 -15.10 -10.24 -2.49
CA ARG A 377 -16.35 -9.87 -1.78
C ARG A 377 -16.40 -10.45 -0.37
N GLY A 378 -15.95 -11.70 -0.22
CA GLY A 378 -15.86 -12.37 1.07
C GLY A 378 -14.89 -11.67 2.02
N TRP A 379 -13.72 -11.28 1.52
CA TRP A 379 -12.76 -10.49 2.28
C TRP A 379 -13.35 -9.16 2.76
N TYR A 380 -13.94 -8.38 1.86
CA TYR A 380 -14.53 -7.09 2.24
C TYR A 380 -15.67 -7.25 3.23
N ARG A 381 -16.50 -8.28 3.06
CA ARG A 381 -17.56 -8.61 4.02
C ARG A 381 -16.97 -8.92 5.40
N LEU A 382 -15.99 -9.84 5.49
CA LEU A 382 -15.35 -10.24 6.74
C LEU A 382 -14.76 -9.04 7.47
N LEU A 383 -13.96 -8.23 6.76
CA LEU A 383 -13.29 -7.07 7.35
C LEU A 383 -14.29 -5.99 7.77
N SER A 384 -15.32 -5.73 6.98
CA SER A 384 -16.38 -4.75 7.29
C SER A 384 -17.18 -5.16 8.53
N GLU A 385 -17.62 -6.42 8.62
CA GLU A 385 -18.35 -6.96 9.76
C GLU A 385 -17.49 -6.94 11.03
N PHE A 386 -16.23 -7.34 10.93
CA PHE A 386 -15.29 -7.31 12.05
C PHE A 386 -15.07 -5.88 12.58
N ARG A 387 -14.81 -4.92 11.69
CA ARG A 387 -14.61 -3.52 12.06
C ARG A 387 -15.85 -2.90 12.73
N SER A 388 -17.04 -3.22 12.25
CA SER A 388 -18.28 -2.70 12.82
C SER A 388 -18.55 -3.25 14.23
N LYS A 389 -18.03 -4.43 14.52
CA LYS A 389 -18.19 -5.11 15.81
C LYS A 389 -17.12 -4.73 16.83
N PHE A 390 -15.89 -4.48 16.37
CA PHE A 390 -14.71 -4.22 17.21
C PHE A 390 -14.00 -2.92 16.78
N GLU A 391 -14.62 -1.79 17.08
CA GLU A 391 -14.09 -0.46 16.72
C GLU A 391 -12.72 -0.15 17.35
N ASN A 392 -12.37 -0.82 18.45
CA ASN A 392 -11.08 -0.66 19.14
C ASN A 392 -9.93 -1.48 18.52
N VAL A 393 -10.22 -2.39 17.60
CA VAL A 393 -9.18 -3.15 16.88
C VAL A 393 -8.80 -2.41 15.61
N TRP A 394 -7.51 -2.15 15.44
CA TRP A 394 -6.93 -1.50 14.27
C TRP A 394 -6.45 -2.55 13.28
N LEU A 395 -6.67 -2.29 11.99
CA LEU A 395 -6.29 -3.20 10.92
C LEU A 395 -5.14 -2.60 10.10
N GLU A 396 -4.03 -3.32 10.06
CA GLU A 396 -2.88 -3.02 9.21
C GLU A 396 -2.93 -3.91 7.97
N ASN A 397 -2.89 -3.28 6.78
CA ASN A 397 -2.75 -3.99 5.53
C ASN A 397 -1.26 -4.27 5.28
N CYS A 398 -0.82 -5.47 5.56
CA CYS A 398 0.47 -5.99 5.09
C CYS A 398 0.29 -6.71 3.75
N TRP A 399 -0.57 -7.70 3.69
CA TRP A 399 -0.96 -8.47 2.50
C TRP A 399 0.17 -8.57 1.45
N ASN A 400 1.26 -9.26 1.80
CA ASN A 400 2.43 -9.42 0.94
C ASN A 400 3.02 -8.09 0.41
N GLY A 401 3.23 -7.10 1.27
CA GLY A 401 3.82 -5.83 0.89
C GLY A 401 2.80 -4.73 0.56
N GLY A 402 1.64 -4.74 1.23
CA GLY A 402 0.62 -3.71 1.07
C GLY A 402 -0.35 -3.96 -0.09
N ARG A 403 -0.43 -5.18 -0.56
CA ARG A 403 -1.38 -5.61 -1.61
C ARG A 403 -2.70 -6.09 -1.00
N PRO A 404 -3.80 -6.05 -1.73
CA PRO A 404 -4.11 -5.07 -2.78
C PRO A 404 -4.23 -3.68 -2.19
N LEU A 405 -4.00 -2.68 -3.01
CA LEU A 405 -4.14 -1.27 -2.64
C LEU A 405 -5.11 -0.61 -3.62
N ASP A 406 -6.38 -0.58 -3.25
CA ASP A 406 -7.50 -0.05 -4.02
C ASP A 406 -8.47 0.72 -3.12
N LEU A 407 -9.51 1.33 -3.68
CA LEU A 407 -10.45 2.15 -2.90
C LEU A 407 -11.23 1.35 -1.84
N GLN A 408 -11.54 0.09 -2.09
CA GLN A 408 -12.24 -0.76 -1.12
C GLN A 408 -11.29 -1.18 0.01
N MET A 409 -10.06 -1.58 -0.33
CA MET A 409 -9.10 -2.04 0.66
C MET A 409 -8.69 -0.92 1.63
N VAL A 410 -8.44 0.30 1.14
CA VAL A 410 -8.19 1.44 2.03
C VAL A 410 -9.40 1.78 2.90
N GLY A 411 -10.62 1.44 2.47
CA GLY A 411 -11.84 1.56 3.25
C GLY A 411 -11.94 0.55 4.40
N HIS A 412 -11.23 -0.56 4.32
CA HIS A 412 -11.27 -1.64 5.32
C HIS A 412 -10.10 -1.64 6.29
N HIS A 413 -9.01 -0.95 6.00
CA HIS A 413 -7.82 -0.88 6.85
C HIS A 413 -7.63 0.50 7.48
N ASP A 414 -6.81 0.58 8.50
CA ASP A 414 -6.47 1.82 9.20
C ASP A 414 -5.08 2.32 8.82
N THR A 415 -4.26 1.45 8.24
CA THR A 415 -2.94 1.74 7.70
C THR A 415 -2.52 0.67 6.70
N THR A 416 -1.53 0.97 5.87
CA THR A 416 -0.92 0.02 4.94
C THR A 416 0.59 0.13 4.97
N ILE A 417 1.29 -0.97 4.80
CA ILE A 417 2.71 -0.91 4.47
C ILE A 417 2.88 -0.56 2.99
N GLY A 418 4.01 0.06 2.68
CA GLY A 418 4.38 0.39 1.29
C GLY A 418 5.24 -0.67 0.64
N ASP A 419 5.94 -1.46 1.45
CA ASP A 419 6.87 -2.47 0.99
C ASP A 419 7.16 -3.43 2.16
N ASP A 420 7.26 -4.73 1.87
CA ASP A 420 7.59 -5.77 2.86
C ASP A 420 9.10 -5.87 3.14
N PHE A 421 9.91 -5.11 2.43
CA PHE A 421 11.34 -5.05 2.66
C PHE A 421 11.70 -4.12 3.83
N CYS A 422 12.57 -4.58 4.70
CA CYS A 422 13.14 -3.77 5.78
C CYS A 422 14.35 -2.93 5.33
N ASP A 423 14.58 -2.76 4.04
CA ASP A 423 15.68 -1.96 3.50
C ASP A 423 15.32 -0.47 3.46
N VAL A 424 16.25 0.36 3.92
CA VAL A 424 16.07 1.83 3.99
C VAL A 424 15.80 2.45 2.62
N ARG A 425 16.42 1.92 1.55
CA ARG A 425 16.25 2.44 0.18
C ARG A 425 14.86 2.16 -0.34
N HIS A 426 14.39 0.92 -0.18
CA HIS A 426 13.04 0.51 -0.52
C HIS A 426 12.00 1.36 0.23
N ASN A 427 12.16 1.47 1.54
CA ASN A 427 11.21 2.23 2.36
C ASN A 427 11.21 3.73 2.04
N ALA A 428 12.34 4.32 1.65
CA ALA A 428 12.37 5.72 1.20
C ALA A 428 11.55 5.89 -0.09
N VAL A 429 11.72 5.01 -1.08
CA VAL A 429 10.95 5.03 -2.33
C VAL A 429 9.48 4.79 -2.07
N ALA A 430 9.13 3.77 -1.27
CA ALA A 430 7.74 3.44 -0.95
C ALA A 430 7.03 4.58 -0.18
N LYS A 431 7.71 5.20 0.81
CA LYS A 431 7.16 6.36 1.54
C LYS A 431 6.86 7.54 0.61
N VAL A 432 7.75 7.84 -0.32
CA VAL A 432 7.53 8.92 -1.30
C VAL A 432 6.44 8.54 -2.29
N GLY A 433 6.48 7.33 -2.83
CA GLY A 433 5.48 6.84 -3.78
C GLY A 433 4.07 6.86 -3.19
N LEU A 434 3.86 6.25 -2.03
CA LEU A 434 2.58 6.25 -1.33
C LEU A 434 2.18 7.63 -0.82
N GLY A 435 3.14 8.43 -0.34
CA GLY A 435 2.92 9.77 0.19
C GLY A 435 2.35 10.77 -0.82
N GLN A 436 2.39 10.44 -2.11
CA GLN A 436 1.70 11.22 -3.15
C GLN A 436 0.17 11.00 -3.11
N TYR A 437 -0.28 9.83 -2.69
CA TYR A 437 -1.68 9.41 -2.71
C TYR A 437 -2.33 9.29 -1.34
N LEU A 438 -1.54 8.93 -0.34
CA LEU A 438 -1.99 8.66 1.02
C LEU A 438 -1.45 9.71 1.99
N PRO A 439 -2.17 10.00 3.07
CA PRO A 439 -1.63 10.87 4.11
C PRO A 439 -0.44 10.20 4.79
N ALA A 440 0.54 11.01 5.19
CA ALA A 440 1.80 10.51 5.73
C ALA A 440 1.63 9.60 6.98
N HIS A 441 0.57 9.77 7.76
CA HIS A 441 0.27 8.96 8.94
C HIS A 441 -0.30 7.58 8.61
N TRP A 442 -0.70 7.34 7.38
CA TRP A 442 -1.36 6.09 6.97
C TRP A 442 -0.39 5.06 6.37
N CYS A 443 0.82 5.50 5.97
CA CYS A 443 1.81 4.66 5.30
C CYS A 443 2.81 4.11 6.32
N SER A 444 2.61 2.89 6.80
CA SER A 444 3.56 2.21 7.69
C SER A 444 4.81 1.72 6.96
N SER A 445 5.88 1.52 7.69
CA SER A 445 7.14 1.02 7.16
C SER A 445 7.93 0.25 8.20
N TYR A 446 8.60 -0.82 7.75
CA TYR A 446 9.35 -1.74 8.57
C TYR A 446 10.83 -1.35 8.66
N MET A 447 11.32 -1.16 9.88
CA MET A 447 12.72 -0.89 10.18
C MET A 447 13.37 -2.13 10.80
N SER A 448 14.43 -2.64 10.18
CA SER A 448 15.27 -3.68 10.77
C SER A 448 16.65 -3.14 11.12
N ASP A 449 17.16 -3.49 12.29
CA ASP A 449 18.53 -3.16 12.73
C ASP A 449 19.60 -4.05 12.09
N GLN A 450 19.20 -5.04 11.30
CA GLN A 450 20.08 -5.94 10.53
C GLN A 450 20.48 -5.36 9.16
N ASN A 451 20.15 -4.09 8.91
CA ASN A 451 20.48 -3.40 7.67
C ASN A 451 21.98 -3.08 7.59
N SER A 452 22.51 -3.00 6.36
CA SER A 452 23.90 -2.61 6.10
C SER A 452 24.22 -1.13 6.36
N LEU A 453 23.19 -0.29 6.43
CA LEU A 453 23.34 1.15 6.69
C LEU A 453 23.42 1.43 8.19
N THR A 454 23.96 2.59 8.55
CA THR A 454 24.07 2.99 9.96
C THR A 454 22.72 3.10 10.64
N LEU A 455 22.68 2.94 11.96
CA LEU A 455 21.45 3.15 12.73
C LEU A 455 20.90 4.58 12.54
N ARG A 456 21.77 5.60 12.41
CA ARG A 456 21.34 6.97 12.13
C ARG A 456 20.63 7.11 10.79
N SER A 457 21.17 6.43 9.76
CA SER A 457 20.53 6.39 8.42
C SER A 457 19.14 5.80 8.48
N GLN A 458 18.99 4.69 9.21
CA GLN A 458 17.69 4.05 9.39
C GLN A 458 16.73 4.96 10.16
N LEU A 459 17.12 5.41 11.35
CA LEU A 459 16.29 6.27 12.20
C LEU A 459 15.84 7.55 11.48
N ALA A 460 16.69 8.13 10.61
CA ALA A 460 16.33 9.33 9.86
C ALA A 460 15.14 9.07 8.91
N ILE A 461 15.20 8.01 8.09
CA ILE A 461 14.13 7.69 7.12
C ILE A 461 12.81 7.33 7.83
N TYR A 462 12.90 6.55 8.90
CA TYR A 462 11.67 6.11 9.60
C TYR A 462 11.03 7.20 10.47
N ALA A 463 11.76 8.27 10.79
CA ALA A 463 11.19 9.45 11.43
C ALA A 463 10.25 10.27 10.53
N VAL A 464 10.34 10.09 9.19
CA VAL A 464 9.56 10.84 8.20
C VAL A 464 8.32 10.04 7.79
N GLY A 465 7.15 10.43 8.33
CA GLY A 465 5.89 9.71 8.12
C GLY A 465 5.81 8.39 8.91
N GLY A 466 4.64 7.79 8.96
CA GLY A 466 4.44 6.57 9.76
C GLY A 466 3.05 5.97 9.57
N PRO A 467 2.71 4.87 10.24
CA PRO A 467 3.35 4.27 11.44
C PRO A 467 4.77 3.78 11.22
N TRP A 468 5.55 3.87 12.27
CA TRP A 468 6.92 3.34 12.30
C TRP A 468 6.93 1.99 13.02
N ILE A 469 7.28 0.94 12.31
CA ILE A 469 7.32 -0.44 12.80
C ILE A 469 8.78 -0.87 12.93
N LEU A 470 9.19 -1.19 14.16
CA LEU A 470 10.55 -1.59 14.49
C LEU A 470 10.65 -3.11 14.61
N MET A 471 11.41 -3.73 13.73
CA MET A 471 11.71 -5.16 13.68
C MET A 471 13.16 -5.44 14.07
N GLY A 472 13.61 -4.93 15.20
CA GLY A 472 14.99 -5.07 15.65
C GLY A 472 15.12 -5.94 16.90
N ASP A 473 16.35 -6.43 17.14
CA ASP A 473 16.72 -7.12 18.38
C ASP A 473 16.89 -6.12 19.54
N ILE A 474 15.82 -5.35 19.81
CA ILE A 474 15.82 -4.25 20.77
C ILE A 474 16.21 -4.65 22.20
N PRO A 475 15.92 -5.88 22.69
CA PRO A 475 16.39 -6.30 24.02
C PRO A 475 17.91 -6.32 24.17
N ASN A 476 18.63 -6.49 23.05
CA ASN A 476 20.09 -6.56 23.03
C ASN A 476 20.76 -5.26 22.52
N TRP A 477 19.99 -4.19 22.38
CA TRP A 477 20.57 -2.91 22.01
C TRP A 477 21.42 -2.31 23.12
N SER A 478 22.58 -1.74 22.74
CA SER A 478 23.41 -0.99 23.69
C SER A 478 22.67 0.27 24.21
N ALA A 479 23.09 0.75 25.36
CA ALA A 479 22.55 1.98 25.94
C ALA A 479 22.66 3.17 24.96
N GLU A 480 23.70 3.23 24.14
CA GLU A 480 23.90 4.25 23.11
C GLU A 480 22.87 4.15 21.98
N LYS A 481 22.60 2.93 21.50
CA LYS A 481 21.55 2.68 20.50
C LYS A 481 20.17 3.07 21.04
N LEU A 482 19.86 2.67 22.27
CA LEU A 482 18.59 3.03 22.94
C LEU A 482 18.45 4.54 23.10
N ALA A 483 19.52 5.23 23.54
CA ALA A 483 19.49 6.69 23.72
C ALA A 483 19.26 7.42 22.37
N LEU A 484 19.91 6.96 21.31
CA LEU A 484 19.73 7.53 19.96
C LEU A 484 18.30 7.29 19.46
N ALA A 485 17.79 6.07 19.60
CA ALA A 485 16.42 5.74 19.19
C ALA A 485 15.38 6.57 19.97
N LYS A 486 15.50 6.67 21.29
CA LYS A 486 14.62 7.50 22.13
C LYS A 486 14.57 8.95 21.64
N ARG A 487 15.75 9.51 21.30
CA ARG A 487 15.83 10.87 20.80
C ARG A 487 15.05 11.03 19.49
N VAL A 488 15.27 10.17 18.49
CA VAL A 488 14.58 10.27 17.21
C VAL A 488 13.10 9.94 17.34
N MET A 489 12.73 8.99 18.17
CA MET A 489 11.32 8.70 18.49
C MET A 489 10.61 9.89 19.16
N SER A 490 11.33 10.69 19.96
CA SER A 490 10.77 11.93 20.49
C SER A 490 10.53 12.99 19.41
N VAL A 491 11.41 13.09 18.41
CA VAL A 491 11.19 13.92 17.20
C VAL A 491 9.96 13.43 16.45
N TYR A 492 9.88 12.13 16.19
CA TYR A 492 8.71 11.52 15.53
C TYR A 492 7.40 11.88 16.25
N ARG A 493 7.35 11.72 17.59
CA ARG A 493 6.15 12.07 18.39
C ARG A 493 5.80 13.56 18.31
N ALA A 494 6.79 14.44 18.17
CA ALA A 494 6.57 15.87 18.03
C ALA A 494 6.00 16.24 16.64
N TRP A 495 6.37 15.48 15.61
CA TRP A 495 5.97 15.76 14.23
C TRP A 495 4.71 15.01 13.78
N ARG A 496 4.45 13.81 14.30
CA ARG A 496 3.33 12.96 13.88
C ARG A 496 1.93 13.60 13.94
N PRO A 497 1.62 14.57 14.83
CA PRO A 497 0.33 15.26 14.79
C PRO A 497 0.07 16.07 13.51
N MET A 498 1.13 16.37 12.75
CA MET A 498 1.05 17.10 11.48
C MET A 498 0.94 16.16 10.27
N PHE A 499 1.21 14.86 10.43
CA PHE A 499 1.22 13.90 9.31
C PHE A 499 -0.11 13.81 8.55
N PRO A 500 -1.30 13.93 9.17
CA PRO A 500 -2.56 13.91 8.44
C PRO A 500 -2.71 15.01 7.38
N THR A 501 -2.10 16.18 7.61
CA THR A 501 -2.26 17.38 6.74
C THR A 501 -1.01 17.74 5.95
N GLY A 502 -0.03 16.85 5.93
CA GLY A 502 1.18 17.01 5.14
C GLY A 502 1.39 15.88 4.14
N SER A 503 2.51 15.93 3.45
CA SER A 503 2.89 14.93 2.44
C SER A 503 4.35 14.52 2.56
N VAL A 504 4.65 13.26 2.29
CA VAL A 504 6.02 12.78 2.11
C VAL A 504 6.38 12.86 0.64
N ARG A 505 7.56 13.40 0.35
CA ARG A 505 8.07 13.60 -1.01
C ARG A 505 9.58 13.55 -1.04
N TRP A 506 10.15 13.48 -2.25
CA TRP A 506 11.58 13.73 -2.40
C TRP A 506 11.93 15.15 -1.98
N ALA A 507 12.95 15.32 -1.15
CA ALA A 507 13.47 16.64 -0.82
C ALA A 507 14.23 17.21 -2.01
N SER A 508 14.10 18.55 -2.21
CA SER A 508 14.83 19.24 -3.27
C SER A 508 16.31 19.38 -2.89
N VAL A 509 17.19 18.70 -3.62
CA VAL A 509 18.63 18.71 -3.39
C VAL A 509 19.36 19.07 -4.67
N SER A 510 20.27 20.07 -4.61
CA SER A 510 21.04 20.51 -5.76
C SER A 510 21.96 19.43 -6.31
N GLY A 511 21.87 19.21 -7.62
CA GLY A 511 22.72 18.25 -8.33
C GLY A 511 22.29 16.79 -8.13
N TRP A 512 21.14 16.55 -7.51
CA TRP A 512 20.48 15.26 -7.40
C TRP A 512 19.13 15.31 -8.09
N GLN A 513 18.81 14.28 -8.85
CA GLN A 513 17.49 14.11 -9.45
C GLN A 513 16.82 12.91 -8.81
N ALA A 514 15.55 13.08 -8.49
CA ALA A 514 14.73 11.99 -7.99
C ALA A 514 14.66 10.87 -9.04
N ASP A 515 15.14 9.71 -8.70
CA ASP A 515 14.80 8.48 -9.40
C ASP A 515 13.80 7.74 -8.53
N SER A 516 12.57 7.68 -8.98
CA SER A 516 11.48 7.00 -8.28
C SER A 516 11.56 5.49 -8.40
N ARG A 517 12.48 4.98 -9.23
CA ARG A 517 12.75 3.56 -9.32
C ARG A 517 13.69 3.15 -8.20
N TRP A 518 13.34 2.05 -7.54
CA TRP A 518 14.28 1.43 -6.62
C TRP A 518 15.58 1.08 -7.34
N ARG A 519 16.69 1.54 -6.78
CA ARG A 519 18.04 1.19 -7.22
C ARG A 519 18.91 0.88 -6.01
N ALA A 520 19.54 -0.26 -6.03
CA ALA A 520 20.49 -0.65 -5.00
C ALA A 520 21.71 0.29 -4.93
N ASP A 521 21.98 1.02 -6.01
CA ASP A 521 23.12 1.92 -6.19
C ASP A 521 22.81 3.40 -5.90
N GLN A 522 21.60 3.73 -5.40
CA GLN A 522 21.31 5.11 -5.01
C GLN A 522 22.26 5.58 -3.90
N GLU A 523 23.02 6.62 -4.20
CA GLU A 523 24.04 7.17 -3.29
C GLU A 523 23.46 8.10 -2.23
N VAL A 524 22.33 8.73 -2.52
CA VAL A 524 21.63 9.67 -1.64
C VAL A 524 20.13 9.42 -1.67
N LEU A 525 19.52 9.43 -0.50
CA LEU A 525 18.07 9.24 -0.31
C LEU A 525 17.51 10.44 0.48
N PRO A 526 17.19 11.56 -0.18
CA PRO A 526 16.64 12.74 0.48
C PRO A 526 15.12 12.70 0.44
N ILE A 527 14.47 12.43 1.56
CA ILE A 527 13.01 12.49 1.70
C ILE A 527 12.60 13.58 2.68
N SER A 528 11.47 14.21 2.45
CA SER A 528 10.91 15.21 3.35
C SER A 528 9.44 14.98 3.62
N PHE A 529 9.05 15.13 4.88
CA PHE A 529 7.67 15.44 5.22
C PHE A 529 7.50 16.97 5.18
N VAL A 530 6.53 17.44 4.41
CA VAL A 530 6.22 18.86 4.28
C VAL A 530 4.79 19.12 4.72
N HIS A 531 4.64 20.01 5.70
CA HIS A 531 3.36 20.45 6.22
C HIS A 531 2.88 21.74 5.55
N GLU A 532 1.58 21.95 5.45
CA GLU A 532 0.97 23.17 4.88
C GLU A 532 1.42 24.48 5.53
N SER A 533 1.83 24.46 6.80
CA SER A 533 2.41 25.62 7.50
C SER A 533 3.82 25.98 7.06
N GLY A 534 4.40 25.27 6.11
CA GLY A 534 5.78 25.43 5.66
C GLY A 534 6.82 24.77 6.56
N LYS A 535 6.43 24.06 7.63
CA LYS A 535 7.35 23.21 8.41
C LYS A 535 7.76 22.01 7.57
N GLU A 536 9.02 21.61 7.69
CA GLU A 536 9.56 20.48 6.95
C GLU A 536 10.48 19.64 7.84
N LEU A 537 10.29 18.32 7.83
CA LEU A 537 11.19 17.35 8.45
C LEU A 537 11.87 16.57 7.33
N MET A 538 13.15 16.81 7.14
CA MET A 538 13.96 16.21 6.08
C MET A 538 14.90 15.16 6.63
N ALA A 539 14.84 13.96 6.03
CA ALA A 539 15.84 12.91 6.20
C ALA A 539 16.67 12.81 4.93
N CYS A 540 17.98 12.82 5.07
CA CYS A 540 18.90 12.56 3.97
C CYS A 540 19.85 11.45 4.37
N VAL A 541 19.83 10.33 3.64
CA VAL A 541 20.75 9.23 3.85
C VAL A 541 21.79 9.22 2.75
N VAL A 542 23.04 9.33 3.14
CA VAL A 542 24.21 9.12 2.27
C VAL A 542 24.60 7.65 2.41
N THR A 543 24.40 6.85 1.36
CA THR A 543 24.62 5.40 1.41
C THR A 543 26.09 5.02 1.23
N GLN A 544 26.86 5.90 0.61
CA GLN A 544 28.31 5.83 0.45
C GLN A 544 28.90 7.24 0.35
N PRO A 545 30.17 7.45 0.74
CA PRO A 545 30.80 8.77 0.59
C PRO A 545 30.79 9.26 -0.85
N LEU A 546 30.48 10.51 -1.07
CA LEU A 546 30.48 11.13 -2.40
C LEU A 546 31.81 11.82 -2.68
N GLU A 547 32.15 12.01 -3.96
CA GLU A 547 33.29 12.83 -4.37
C GLU A 547 33.14 14.30 -3.93
N LYS A 548 31.90 14.81 -3.95
CA LYS A 548 31.57 16.12 -3.37
C LYS A 548 31.40 15.96 -1.87
N SER A 549 32.09 16.79 -1.09
CA SER A 549 32.01 16.77 0.37
C SER A 549 30.67 17.29 0.93
N GLU A 550 29.86 17.94 0.12
CA GLU A 550 28.54 18.46 0.50
C GLU A 550 27.56 18.52 -0.68
N ILE A 551 26.28 18.36 -0.35
CA ILE A 551 25.14 18.66 -1.22
C ILE A 551 24.30 19.73 -0.56
N ARG A 552 23.37 20.37 -1.31
CA ARG A 552 22.53 21.43 -0.76
C ARG A 552 21.06 21.08 -0.83
N TRP A 553 20.44 21.07 0.34
CA TRP A 553 19.00 20.93 0.48
C TRP A 553 18.31 22.29 0.37
N HIS A 554 17.25 22.36 -0.41
CA HIS A 554 16.41 23.55 -0.58
C HIS A 554 15.04 23.30 0.04
N PRO A 555 14.78 23.80 1.26
CA PRO A 555 13.47 23.65 1.89
C PRO A 555 12.33 24.15 1.01
N ALA A 556 11.15 23.56 1.18
CA ALA A 556 9.96 23.93 0.43
C ALA A 556 9.55 25.39 0.68
N TYR A 557 9.55 25.80 1.94
CA TYR A 557 9.31 27.18 2.33
C TYR A 557 10.54 28.06 2.02
N LYS A 558 10.32 29.22 1.40
CA LYS A 558 11.40 30.06 0.87
C LYS A 558 11.79 31.24 1.75
N GLY A 559 11.06 31.52 2.82
CA GLY A 559 11.36 32.59 3.78
C GLY A 559 12.41 32.17 4.83
N ALA A 560 12.68 33.07 5.77
CA ALA A 560 13.61 32.80 6.88
C ALA A 560 13.12 31.64 7.75
N MET A 561 14.05 30.78 8.19
CA MET A 561 13.76 29.55 8.95
C MET A 561 14.75 29.33 10.09
N THR A 562 14.29 28.63 11.12
CA THR A 562 15.18 27.97 12.08
C THR A 562 15.33 26.53 11.66
N ILE A 563 16.57 26.05 11.49
CA ILE A 563 16.87 24.66 11.14
C ILE A 563 17.60 24.01 12.29
N THR A 564 17.07 22.84 12.71
CA THR A 564 17.60 22.04 13.81
C THR A 564 18.14 20.72 13.28
N ASN A 565 19.36 20.37 13.64
CA ASN A 565 19.87 19.01 13.47
C ASN A 565 19.33 18.15 14.60
N GLU A 566 18.42 17.25 14.30
CA GLU A 566 17.69 16.45 15.29
C GLU A 566 18.55 15.37 15.95
N PHE A 567 19.70 15.03 15.38
CA PHE A 567 20.66 14.13 16.02
C PHE A 567 21.54 14.83 17.07
N THR A 568 21.86 16.12 16.90
CA THR A 568 22.69 16.86 17.84
C THR A 568 21.89 17.81 18.73
N GLY A 569 20.77 18.32 18.24
CA GLY A 569 19.97 19.37 18.86
C GLY A 569 20.48 20.78 18.57
N GLU A 570 21.49 20.89 17.73
CA GLU A 570 22.01 22.19 17.30
C GLU A 570 21.01 22.86 16.37
N SER A 571 20.68 24.11 16.65
CA SER A 571 19.77 24.92 15.86
C SER A 571 20.48 26.16 15.33
N ARG A 572 20.17 26.52 14.10
CA ARG A 572 20.66 27.75 13.47
C ARG A 572 19.53 28.46 12.76
N ASP A 573 19.55 29.76 12.87
CA ASP A 573 18.69 30.66 12.10
C ASP A 573 19.30 30.92 10.73
N TYR A 574 18.48 30.84 9.69
CA TYR A 574 18.81 31.16 8.31
C TYR A 574 17.88 32.25 7.82
N ASP A 575 18.43 33.27 7.16
CA ASP A 575 17.62 34.25 6.47
C ASP A 575 17.14 33.74 5.11
N GLU A 576 16.27 34.50 4.45
CA GLU A 576 15.69 34.12 3.16
C GLU A 576 16.77 33.86 2.08
N SER A 577 17.84 34.61 2.08
CA SER A 577 18.92 34.47 1.09
C SER A 577 19.75 33.22 1.34
N GLU A 578 20.00 32.86 2.59
CA GLU A 578 20.68 31.64 2.99
C GLU A 578 19.82 30.40 2.68
N VAL A 579 18.50 30.45 2.94
CA VAL A 579 17.56 29.39 2.58
C VAL A 579 17.51 29.17 1.07
N ALA A 580 17.47 30.28 0.30
CA ALA A 580 17.50 30.21 -1.17
C ALA A 580 18.82 29.62 -1.71
N ALA A 581 19.95 29.91 -1.05
CA ALA A 581 21.26 29.35 -1.41
C ALA A 581 21.37 27.85 -1.09
N GLY A 582 20.46 27.32 -0.26
CA GLY A 582 20.39 25.92 0.16
C GLY A 582 21.26 25.62 1.38
N ILE A 583 20.81 24.65 2.15
CA ILE A 583 21.40 24.19 3.41
C ILE A 583 22.39 23.07 3.12
N ALA A 584 23.63 23.23 3.57
CA ALA A 584 24.68 22.24 3.35
C ALA A 584 24.44 20.95 4.14
N ILE A 585 24.60 19.82 3.48
CA ILE A 585 24.57 18.47 4.05
C ILE A 585 25.89 17.82 3.71
N ALA A 586 26.62 17.35 4.73
CA ALA A 586 27.88 16.65 4.54
C ALA A 586 27.67 15.28 3.87
N THR A 587 28.54 14.92 2.94
CA THR A 587 28.47 13.69 2.14
C THR A 587 29.80 12.93 2.07
N ASP A 588 30.77 13.34 2.87
CA ASP A 588 32.08 12.71 2.97
C ASP A 588 32.07 11.39 3.76
N THR A 589 30.97 11.10 4.43
CA THR A 589 30.75 9.85 5.17
C THR A 589 29.39 9.26 4.84
N ALA A 590 29.31 7.91 4.80
CA ALA A 590 28.03 7.21 4.73
C ALA A 590 27.31 7.32 6.06
N ASP A 591 26.29 8.16 6.16
CA ASP A 591 25.50 8.38 7.39
C ASP A 591 24.12 8.99 7.09
N GLY A 592 23.31 9.08 8.12
CA GLY A 592 21.97 9.71 8.08
C GLY A 592 21.96 11.10 8.69
N HIS A 593 21.24 12.02 8.04
CA HIS A 593 20.92 13.35 8.52
C HIS A 593 19.41 13.47 8.75
N LEU A 594 19.03 14.12 9.85
CA LEU A 594 17.64 14.43 10.17
C LEU A 594 17.57 15.91 10.57
N LEU A 595 16.93 16.70 9.73
CA LEU A 595 16.85 18.16 9.87
C LEU A 595 15.38 18.61 9.96
N ALA A 596 15.06 19.38 10.98
CA ALA A 596 13.77 20.02 11.13
C ALA A 596 13.87 21.50 10.74
N ALA A 597 13.05 21.94 9.79
CA ALA A 597 12.98 23.33 9.34
C ALA A 597 11.63 23.93 9.76
N VAL A 598 11.69 25.05 10.48
CA VAL A 598 10.52 25.76 11.00
C VAL A 598 10.54 27.20 10.52
N PRO A 599 9.52 27.70 9.79
CA PRO A 599 9.43 29.08 9.37
C PRO A 599 9.52 30.05 10.54
N LYS A 600 10.28 31.13 10.37
CA LYS A 600 10.23 32.29 11.26
C LYS A 600 9.03 33.13 10.87
N ILE A 601 7.98 33.07 11.65
CA ILE A 601 6.83 33.95 11.50
C ILE A 601 7.29 35.32 12.01
N ASN A 602 7.45 36.28 11.09
CA ASN A 602 7.63 37.69 11.47
C ASN A 602 6.36 38.10 12.22
N GLY A 603 6.45 38.27 13.54
CA GLY A 603 5.37 38.71 14.41
C GLY A 603 4.90 40.13 14.07
#